data_75ce5ab290e62797aaa7f738ae51f427
#
_entry.id   75ce5ab290e62797aaa7f738ae51f427
#
_cell.length_a   1.000
_cell.length_b   1.000
_cell.length_c   1.000
_cell.angle_alpha   90.00
_cell.angle_beta   90.00
_cell.angle_gamma   90.00
#
_symmetry.space_group_name_H-M   'P 1'
#
loop_
_entity.id
_entity.type
_entity.pdbx_description
1 polymer ?
#
loop_
_entity_poly.entity_id
_entity_poly.type
_entity_poly.pdbx_seq_one_letter_code
_entity_poly.pdbx_strand_id
1 'polypeptide(L)'
;MNDWCSPSCLLQMKEPNMDEVWRDIPGHEGYYQVSDLGRVRSLDHEVTGVCHHTGKSFTRVCKGKILRPGRYCKSGHLSIPLGRRTGGSGIPVHQLVMLAFVGEPPEGMEVCHINGDPTDNRLVNLRYDTRTQNILDVYRQGRPWRKLTLDDVSYIRFALFCGIQGVELARQFDVSQSCISAIKTGRTYSWA
;
A
#
# COMPACT_ATOMS: atom_id res chain seq x y z
N MET A 1 16.38 -56.86 11.10
CA MET A 1 16.78 -56.01 9.96
C MET A 1 15.67 -54.97 9.84
N ASN A 2 15.89 -53.82 10.44
CA ASN A 2 14.90 -52.73 10.50
C ASN A 2 15.45 -51.59 9.67
N ASP A 3 14.93 -51.48 8.44
CA ASP A 3 15.24 -50.33 7.58
C ASP A 3 14.41 -49.11 8.04
N TRP A 4 15.08 -48.20 8.72
CA TRP A 4 14.57 -46.87 9.05
C TRP A 4 14.60 -46.01 7.82
N CYS A 5 13.42 -45.74 7.27
CA CYS A 5 13.23 -44.77 6.21
C CYS A 5 13.62 -43.36 6.72
N SER A 6 14.60 -42.75 6.05
CA SER A 6 15.12 -41.41 6.36
C SER A 6 14.04 -40.33 6.32
N PRO A 7 14.09 -39.33 7.24
CA PRO A 7 13.14 -38.20 7.27
C PRO A 7 13.29 -37.14 6.16
N SER A 8 14.15 -37.39 5.18
CA SER A 8 14.45 -36.43 4.11
C SER A 8 13.48 -36.42 2.92
N CYS A 9 12.37 -37.16 2.97
CA CYS A 9 11.39 -37.25 1.88
C CYS A 9 10.13 -36.38 2.09
N LEU A 10 10.07 -35.58 3.15
CA LEU A 10 8.93 -34.76 3.49
C LEU A 10 9.32 -33.27 3.48
N LEU A 11 9.72 -32.69 2.36
CA LEU A 11 9.77 -31.23 2.18
C LEU A 11 10.14 -30.85 0.74
N GLN A 12 9.38 -31.35 -0.22
CA GLN A 12 9.22 -30.71 -1.52
C GLN A 12 7.74 -30.71 -1.88
N MET A 13 6.92 -30.14 -0.99
CA MET A 13 5.69 -29.54 -1.44
C MET A 13 6.10 -28.29 -2.24
N LYS A 14 6.28 -28.47 -3.56
CA LYS A 14 6.20 -27.38 -4.50
C LYS A 14 4.94 -26.60 -4.13
N GLU A 15 5.11 -25.35 -3.71
CA GLU A 15 3.96 -24.45 -3.61
C GLU A 15 3.15 -24.57 -4.90
N PRO A 16 1.81 -24.63 -4.83
CA PRO A 16 1.02 -24.70 -6.04
C PRO A 16 1.44 -23.52 -6.91
N ASN A 17 1.91 -23.84 -8.10
CA ASN A 17 2.21 -22.87 -9.14
C ASN A 17 0.88 -22.21 -9.51
N MET A 18 0.43 -21.26 -8.71
CA MET A 18 -0.69 -20.40 -9.06
C MET A 18 -0.18 -19.51 -10.17
N ASP A 19 -0.60 -19.82 -11.40
CA ASP A 19 -0.27 -19.00 -12.55
C ASP A 19 -0.66 -17.57 -12.24
N GLU A 20 0.30 -16.65 -12.37
CA GLU A 20 0.10 -15.23 -12.15
C GLU A 20 -1.02 -14.70 -13.05
N VAL A 21 -2.04 -14.12 -12.44
CA VAL A 21 -3.20 -13.60 -13.15
C VAL A 21 -2.96 -12.14 -13.54
N TRP A 22 -3.14 -11.83 -14.83
CA TRP A 22 -2.98 -10.48 -15.37
C TRP A 22 -4.33 -9.91 -15.77
N ARG A 23 -4.59 -8.66 -15.42
CA ARG A 23 -5.78 -7.91 -15.84
C ARG A 23 -5.40 -6.58 -16.45
N ASP A 24 -6.20 -6.11 -17.40
CA ASP A 24 -6.03 -4.78 -17.97
C ASP A 24 -6.26 -3.72 -16.87
N ILE A 25 -5.47 -2.67 -16.94
CA ILE A 25 -5.65 -1.52 -16.04
C ILE A 25 -6.78 -0.66 -16.60
N PRO A 26 -7.87 -0.40 -15.84
CA PRO A 26 -8.95 0.46 -16.25
C PRO A 26 -8.47 1.83 -16.75
N GLY A 27 -8.96 2.24 -17.94
CA GLY A 27 -8.52 3.45 -18.63
C GLY A 27 -7.20 3.32 -19.38
N HIS A 28 -6.59 2.14 -19.37
CA HIS A 28 -5.34 1.83 -20.10
C HIS A 28 -5.39 0.45 -20.78
N GLU A 29 -6.60 0.00 -21.12
CA GLU A 29 -6.86 -1.29 -21.76
C GLU A 29 -6.06 -1.41 -23.07
N GLY A 30 -5.50 -2.60 -23.33
CA GLY A 30 -4.69 -2.87 -24.51
C GLY A 30 -3.26 -2.28 -24.47
N TYR A 31 -2.92 -1.48 -23.46
CA TYR A 31 -1.58 -0.89 -23.31
C TYR A 31 -0.86 -1.39 -22.07
N TYR A 32 -1.58 -1.54 -20.94
CA TYR A 32 -0.97 -1.92 -19.66
C TYR A 32 -1.83 -2.91 -18.91
N GLN A 33 -1.15 -3.85 -18.26
CA GLN A 33 -1.76 -4.83 -17.37
C GLN A 33 -1.07 -4.83 -16.02
N VAL A 34 -1.83 -5.19 -14.99
CA VAL A 34 -1.34 -5.42 -13.63
C VAL A 34 -1.65 -6.85 -13.22
N SER A 35 -0.77 -7.45 -12.41
CA SER A 35 -0.96 -8.80 -11.90
C SER A 35 -1.41 -8.80 -10.43
N ASP A 36 -1.99 -9.93 -10.02
CA ASP A 36 -2.32 -10.24 -8.63
C ASP A 36 -1.10 -10.31 -7.70
N LEU A 37 0.11 -10.44 -8.28
CA LEU A 37 1.39 -10.37 -7.57
C LEU A 37 1.95 -8.95 -7.46
N GLY A 38 1.23 -7.91 -7.92
CA GLY A 38 1.67 -6.52 -7.86
C GLY A 38 2.69 -6.13 -8.92
N ARG A 39 2.84 -6.91 -9.99
CA ARG A 39 3.68 -6.56 -11.13
C ARG A 39 2.87 -5.82 -12.18
N VAL A 40 3.50 -4.92 -12.91
CA VAL A 40 2.87 -4.17 -14.02
C VAL A 40 3.65 -4.40 -15.29
N ARG A 41 2.94 -4.61 -16.41
CA ARG A 41 3.53 -4.76 -17.73
C ARG A 41 2.88 -3.86 -18.76
N SER A 42 3.65 -3.42 -19.75
CA SER A 42 3.12 -2.89 -21.00
C SER A 42 2.86 -4.04 -21.97
N LEU A 43 1.88 -3.87 -22.84
CA LEU A 43 1.59 -4.78 -23.96
C LEU A 43 2.27 -4.32 -25.23
N ASP A 44 2.37 -5.20 -26.22
CA ASP A 44 2.77 -4.83 -27.59
C ASP A 44 1.72 -3.86 -28.14
N HIS A 45 2.17 -2.72 -28.66
CA HIS A 45 1.27 -1.75 -29.28
C HIS A 45 1.97 -0.98 -30.40
N GLU A 46 1.19 -0.51 -31.36
CA GLU A 46 1.69 0.32 -32.44
C GLU A 46 1.66 1.80 -32.02
N VAL A 47 2.74 2.48 -32.35
CA VAL A 47 2.85 3.93 -32.18
C VAL A 47 3.04 4.55 -33.56
N THR A 48 2.09 5.39 -33.95
CA THR A 48 2.19 6.24 -35.12
C THR A 48 2.64 7.64 -34.74
N GLY A 49 3.44 8.26 -35.53
CA GLY A 49 3.91 9.62 -35.31
C GLY A 49 4.42 10.26 -36.57
N VAL A 50 4.70 11.56 -36.50
CA VAL A 50 5.36 12.31 -37.59
C VAL A 50 6.75 12.67 -37.11
N CYS A 51 7.76 12.35 -37.92
CA CYS A 51 9.14 12.74 -37.64
C CYS A 51 9.27 14.26 -37.73
N HIS A 52 9.63 14.92 -36.66
CA HIS A 52 9.73 16.38 -36.57
C HIS A 52 10.74 16.97 -37.59
N HIS A 53 11.82 16.22 -37.91
CA HIS A 53 12.86 16.70 -38.79
C HIS A 53 12.54 16.48 -40.30
N THR A 54 11.78 15.42 -40.62
CA THR A 54 11.54 15.05 -42.03
C THR A 54 10.09 15.23 -42.47
N GLY A 55 9.18 15.50 -41.55
CA GLY A 55 7.74 15.58 -41.81
C GLY A 55 7.10 14.24 -42.22
N LYS A 56 7.85 13.14 -42.28
CA LYS A 56 7.33 11.82 -42.67
C LYS A 56 6.64 11.13 -41.53
N SER A 57 5.48 10.53 -41.82
CA SER A 57 4.80 9.65 -40.87
C SER A 57 5.58 8.35 -40.71
N PHE A 58 5.56 7.79 -39.51
CA PHE A 58 6.11 6.48 -39.21
C PHE A 58 5.14 5.69 -38.31
N THR A 59 5.20 4.37 -38.45
CA THR A 59 4.55 3.43 -37.53
C THR A 59 5.62 2.49 -37.00
N ARG A 60 5.65 2.29 -35.67
CA ARG A 60 6.56 1.35 -35.03
C ARG A 60 5.83 0.52 -34.01
N VAL A 61 6.18 -0.75 -33.86
CA VAL A 61 5.70 -1.62 -32.80
C VAL A 61 6.59 -1.41 -31.57
N CYS A 62 5.97 -1.02 -30.46
CA CYS A 62 6.61 -1.01 -29.15
C CYS A 62 6.34 -2.34 -28.47
N LYS A 63 7.40 -3.10 -28.19
CA LYS A 63 7.30 -4.40 -27.51
C LYS A 63 6.94 -4.22 -26.04
N GLY A 64 6.01 -5.04 -25.57
CA GLY A 64 5.60 -5.11 -24.18
C GLY A 64 6.74 -5.58 -23.28
N LYS A 65 6.74 -5.10 -22.03
CA LYS A 65 7.73 -5.48 -21.02
C LYS A 65 7.20 -5.29 -19.61
N ILE A 66 7.77 -6.03 -18.67
CA ILE A 66 7.57 -5.78 -17.24
C ILE A 66 8.19 -4.42 -16.88
N LEU A 67 7.41 -3.59 -16.21
CA LEU A 67 7.84 -2.26 -15.80
C LEU A 67 8.44 -2.32 -14.38
N ARG A 68 9.49 -1.53 -14.16
CA ARG A 68 10.10 -1.41 -12.83
C ARG A 68 9.44 -0.25 -12.08
N PRO A 69 8.82 -0.50 -10.93
CA PRO A 69 8.25 0.59 -10.14
C PRO A 69 9.34 1.41 -9.46
N GLY A 70 9.11 2.72 -9.36
CA GLY A 70 9.91 3.64 -8.55
C GLY A 70 9.28 3.87 -7.19
N ARG A 71 10.05 4.38 -6.22
CA ARG A 71 9.50 4.83 -4.93
C ARG A 71 8.72 6.14 -5.14
N TYR A 72 7.46 6.16 -4.71
CA TYR A 72 6.57 7.28 -4.90
C TYR A 72 6.75 8.38 -3.83
N CYS A 73 7.02 7.98 -2.60
CA CYS A 73 7.11 8.90 -1.46
C CYS A 73 8.03 8.33 -0.37
N LYS A 74 8.25 9.14 0.69
CA LYS A 74 9.05 8.75 1.85
C LYS A 74 8.50 7.52 2.59
N SER A 75 7.20 7.25 2.49
CA SER A 75 6.56 6.08 3.09
C SER A 75 6.91 4.76 2.38
N GLY A 76 7.62 4.79 1.24
CA GLY A 76 8.11 3.61 0.55
C GLY A 76 7.16 3.00 -0.48
N HIS A 77 5.96 3.55 -0.68
CA HIS A 77 5.04 3.06 -1.70
C HIS A 77 5.67 3.07 -3.09
N LEU A 78 5.34 2.06 -3.88
CA LEU A 78 5.81 1.91 -5.25
C LEU A 78 4.82 2.50 -6.23
N SER A 79 5.31 3.18 -7.28
CA SER A 79 4.48 3.75 -8.36
C SER A 79 5.08 3.50 -9.74
N ILE A 80 4.22 3.58 -10.73
CA ILE A 80 4.59 3.43 -12.15
C ILE A 80 3.98 4.58 -12.95
N PRO A 81 4.77 5.28 -13.77
CA PRO A 81 4.23 6.23 -14.74
C PRO A 81 3.61 5.46 -15.92
N LEU A 82 2.32 5.60 -16.15
CA LEU A 82 1.59 5.00 -17.26
C LEU A 82 1.45 6.00 -18.41
N GLY A 83 2.51 6.15 -19.19
CA GLY A 83 2.55 7.03 -20.37
C GLY A 83 2.48 8.53 -20.07
N ARG A 84 2.40 9.33 -21.13
CA ARG A 84 2.37 10.82 -21.02
C ARG A 84 1.03 11.36 -20.48
N ARG A 85 -0.04 10.57 -20.53
CA ARG A 85 -1.39 10.98 -20.08
C ARG A 85 -1.49 11.26 -18.59
N THR A 86 -0.59 10.67 -17.77
CA THR A 86 -0.57 10.87 -16.31
C THR A 86 0.20 12.12 -15.87
N GLY A 87 0.58 13.00 -16.81
CA GLY A 87 1.33 14.21 -16.48
C GLY A 87 2.71 13.96 -15.83
N GLY A 88 3.27 12.75 -16.00
CA GLY A 88 4.56 12.36 -15.40
C GLY A 88 4.47 11.90 -13.95
N SER A 89 3.33 12.04 -13.29
CA SER A 89 3.12 11.50 -11.93
C SER A 89 2.87 9.99 -12.01
N GLY A 90 3.62 9.22 -11.23
CA GLY A 90 3.39 7.78 -11.15
C GLY A 90 2.10 7.44 -10.41
N ILE A 91 1.39 6.42 -10.85
CA ILE A 91 0.23 5.88 -10.15
C ILE A 91 0.72 4.80 -9.18
N PRO A 92 0.28 4.80 -7.91
CA PRO A 92 0.67 3.78 -6.94
C PRO A 92 0.25 2.38 -7.38
N VAL A 93 1.17 1.41 -7.30
CA VAL A 93 0.93 0.03 -7.77
C VAL A 93 -0.22 -0.63 -7.02
N HIS A 94 -0.31 -0.47 -5.69
CA HIS A 94 -1.41 -1.01 -4.89
C HIS A 94 -2.79 -0.52 -5.35
N GLN A 95 -2.89 0.75 -5.81
CA GLN A 95 -4.14 1.28 -6.36
C GLN A 95 -4.48 0.61 -7.70
N LEU A 96 -3.49 0.39 -8.57
CA LEU A 96 -3.69 -0.30 -9.84
C LEU A 96 -4.16 -1.74 -9.65
N VAL A 97 -3.57 -2.47 -8.69
CA VAL A 97 -3.98 -3.83 -8.34
C VAL A 97 -5.43 -3.86 -7.88
N MET A 98 -5.76 -3.03 -6.89
CA MET A 98 -7.12 -3.01 -6.35
C MET A 98 -8.15 -2.58 -7.39
N LEU A 99 -7.85 -1.57 -8.20
CA LEU A 99 -8.73 -1.09 -9.26
C LEU A 99 -9.01 -2.18 -10.30
N ALA A 100 -7.99 -2.95 -10.71
CA ALA A 100 -8.14 -3.97 -11.74
C ALA A 100 -8.80 -5.27 -11.22
N PHE A 101 -8.61 -5.62 -9.95
CA PHE A 101 -9.08 -6.90 -9.39
C PHE A 101 -10.33 -6.78 -8.53
N VAL A 102 -10.54 -5.65 -7.89
CA VAL A 102 -11.68 -5.43 -6.97
C VAL A 102 -12.63 -4.38 -7.53
N GLY A 103 -12.13 -3.35 -8.20
CA GLY A 103 -12.89 -2.21 -8.71
C GLY A 103 -12.61 -0.93 -7.95
N GLU A 104 -13.44 0.10 -8.19
CA GLU A 104 -13.32 1.41 -7.56
C GLU A 104 -13.43 1.35 -6.02
N PRO A 105 -12.67 2.17 -5.29
CA PRO A 105 -12.79 2.22 -3.85
C PRO A 105 -14.19 2.71 -3.42
N PRO A 106 -14.80 2.08 -2.41
CA PRO A 106 -16.00 2.63 -1.78
C PRO A 106 -15.74 4.03 -1.23
N GLU A 107 -16.78 4.84 -1.10
CA GLU A 107 -16.66 6.22 -0.63
C GLU A 107 -15.99 6.29 0.75
N GLY A 108 -14.97 7.15 0.88
CA GLY A 108 -14.22 7.33 2.12
C GLY A 108 -13.23 6.22 2.46
N MET A 109 -13.02 5.24 1.58
CA MET A 109 -12.05 4.17 1.76
C MET A 109 -10.76 4.42 0.99
N GLU A 110 -9.66 3.90 1.51
CA GLU A 110 -8.33 3.92 0.89
C GLU A 110 -7.77 2.49 0.81
N VAL A 111 -6.78 2.29 -0.06
CA VAL A 111 -6.09 0.99 -0.15
C VAL A 111 -5.10 0.86 1.00
N CYS A 112 -5.23 -0.22 1.77
CA CYS A 112 -4.40 -0.53 2.93
C CYS A 112 -3.60 -1.81 2.69
N HIS A 113 -2.35 -1.84 3.18
CA HIS A 113 -1.51 -3.04 3.21
C HIS A 113 -1.73 -3.79 4.53
N ILE A 114 -2.22 -5.04 4.46
CA ILE A 114 -2.57 -5.84 5.64
C ILE A 114 -1.34 -6.09 6.52
N ASN A 115 -0.18 -6.39 5.92
CA ASN A 115 1.08 -6.58 6.66
C ASN A 115 1.80 -5.25 6.96
N GLY A 116 1.27 -4.13 6.48
CA GLY A 116 1.85 -2.79 6.61
C GLY A 116 3.16 -2.57 5.84
N ASP A 117 3.57 -3.47 4.95
CA ASP A 117 4.70 -3.26 4.05
C ASP A 117 4.23 -2.56 2.76
N PRO A 118 4.60 -1.28 2.52
CA PRO A 118 4.15 -0.52 1.36
C PRO A 118 4.75 -1.01 0.04
N THR A 119 5.68 -1.96 0.07
CA THR A 119 6.30 -2.55 -1.12
C THR A 119 5.63 -3.87 -1.54
N ASP A 120 4.88 -4.52 -0.65
CA ASP A 120 4.17 -5.77 -0.91
C ASP A 120 2.78 -5.50 -1.50
N ASN A 121 2.73 -5.32 -2.81
CA ASN A 121 1.51 -4.99 -3.54
C ASN A 121 0.73 -6.21 -4.07
N ARG A 122 0.95 -7.40 -3.50
CA ARG A 122 0.15 -8.58 -3.85
C ARG A 122 -1.30 -8.39 -3.46
N LEU A 123 -2.22 -8.80 -4.32
CA LEU A 123 -3.67 -8.66 -4.10
C LEU A 123 -4.12 -9.20 -2.73
N VAL A 124 -3.58 -10.36 -2.31
CA VAL A 124 -3.88 -11.00 -1.02
C VAL A 124 -3.48 -10.16 0.19
N ASN A 125 -2.57 -9.19 0.01
CA ASN A 125 -2.09 -8.28 1.04
C ASN A 125 -2.80 -6.91 1.01
N LEU A 126 -3.73 -6.69 0.10
CA LEU A 126 -4.40 -5.40 -0.08
C LEU A 126 -5.88 -5.50 0.29
N ARG A 127 -6.42 -4.42 0.85
CA ARG A 127 -7.84 -4.26 1.09
C ARG A 127 -8.25 -2.79 1.02
N TYR A 128 -9.53 -2.54 0.77
CA TYR A 128 -10.13 -1.23 1.03
C TYR A 128 -10.50 -1.12 2.50
N ASP A 129 -10.18 -0.01 3.13
CA ASP A 129 -10.57 0.26 4.51
C ASP A 129 -10.60 1.78 4.77
N THR A 130 -11.21 2.16 5.88
CA THR A 130 -11.24 3.55 6.30
C THR A 130 -9.86 4.00 6.80
N ARG A 131 -9.58 5.31 6.69
CA ARG A 131 -8.36 5.90 7.23
C ARG A 131 -8.19 5.62 8.74
N THR A 132 -9.28 5.60 9.48
CA THR A 132 -9.27 5.28 10.91
C THR A 132 -8.76 3.86 11.16
N GLN A 133 -9.31 2.88 10.44
CA GLN A 133 -8.90 1.48 10.59
C GLN A 133 -7.44 1.28 10.16
N ASN A 134 -7.02 1.91 9.07
CA ASN A 134 -5.62 1.88 8.62
C ASN A 134 -4.66 2.41 9.70
N ILE A 135 -5.02 3.49 10.39
CA ILE A 135 -4.24 4.01 11.52
C ILE A 135 -4.20 3.01 12.69
N LEU A 136 -5.34 2.41 13.05
CA LEU A 136 -5.40 1.40 14.11
C LEU A 136 -4.50 0.19 13.82
N ASP A 137 -4.45 -0.25 12.56
CA ASP A 137 -3.61 -1.37 12.16
C ASP A 137 -2.11 -1.06 12.30
N VAL A 138 -1.69 0.17 11.98
CA VAL A 138 -0.31 0.61 12.21
C VAL A 138 0.06 0.51 13.69
N TYR A 139 -0.86 0.87 14.60
CA TYR A 139 -0.64 0.72 16.05
C TYR A 139 -0.60 -0.75 16.48
N ARG A 140 -1.54 -1.58 16.00
CA ARG A 140 -1.58 -3.02 16.28
C ARG A 140 -0.32 -3.75 15.81
N GLN A 141 0.28 -3.28 14.72
CA GLN A 141 1.54 -3.81 14.19
C GLN A 141 2.78 -3.29 14.94
N GLY A 142 2.61 -2.51 16.02
CA GLY A 142 3.72 -1.99 16.83
C GLY A 142 4.59 -0.98 16.11
N ARG A 143 4.07 -0.30 15.08
CA ARG A 143 4.78 0.72 14.28
C ARG A 143 4.13 2.11 14.36
N PRO A 144 3.77 2.60 15.55
CA PRO A 144 3.16 3.92 15.66
C PRO A 144 4.20 4.99 15.27
N TRP A 145 3.80 5.92 14.41
CA TRP A 145 4.60 7.11 14.11
C TRP A 145 4.47 8.20 15.19
N ARG A 146 3.62 7.97 16.18
CA ARG A 146 3.41 8.85 17.32
C ARG A 146 4.02 8.22 18.57
N LYS A 147 4.46 9.05 19.50
CA LYS A 147 5.13 8.65 20.74
C LYS A 147 4.24 7.82 21.66
N LEU A 148 2.95 8.16 21.73
CA LEU A 148 2.00 7.48 22.60
C LEU A 148 1.37 6.27 21.92
N THR A 149 1.26 5.16 22.65
CA THR A 149 0.51 3.96 22.27
C THR A 149 -1.00 4.15 22.50
N LEU A 150 -1.81 3.21 22.06
CA LEU A 150 -3.27 3.21 22.37
C LEU A 150 -3.55 3.08 23.86
N ASP A 151 -2.76 2.24 24.55
CA ASP A 151 -2.89 2.02 25.98
C ASP A 151 -2.52 3.29 26.76
N ASP A 152 -1.47 4.00 26.34
CA ASP A 152 -1.11 5.30 26.92
C ASP A 152 -2.23 6.32 26.77
N VAL A 153 -2.87 6.39 25.61
CA VAL A 153 -3.98 7.32 25.36
C VAL A 153 -5.19 6.97 26.22
N SER A 154 -5.51 5.69 26.34
CA SER A 154 -6.60 5.20 27.18
C SER A 154 -6.34 5.52 28.65
N TYR A 155 -5.11 5.27 29.13
CA TYR A 155 -4.69 5.63 30.49
C TYR A 155 -4.76 7.15 30.72
N ILE A 156 -4.25 7.98 29.82
CA ILE A 156 -4.30 9.44 29.90
C ILE A 156 -5.75 9.94 30.03
N ARG A 157 -6.68 9.40 29.23
CA ARG A 157 -8.10 9.77 29.32
C ARG A 157 -8.71 9.41 30.67
N PHE A 158 -8.43 8.18 31.11
CA PHE A 158 -8.89 7.73 32.43
C PHE A 158 -8.31 8.59 33.56
N ALA A 159 -7.01 8.86 33.56
CA ALA A 159 -6.34 9.69 34.56
C ALA A 159 -6.88 11.13 34.59
N LEU A 160 -7.14 11.73 33.41
CA LEU A 160 -7.79 13.04 33.31
C LEU A 160 -9.23 13.02 33.88
N PHE A 161 -9.97 11.94 33.66
CA PHE A 161 -11.30 11.75 34.22
C PHE A 161 -11.24 11.65 35.76
N CYS A 162 -10.23 10.97 36.31
CA CYS A 162 -9.95 10.89 37.75
C CYS A 162 -9.42 12.22 38.34
N GLY A 163 -9.26 13.29 37.55
CA GLY A 163 -8.84 14.59 38.02
C GLY A 163 -7.33 14.83 38.07
N ILE A 164 -6.51 13.91 37.54
CA ILE A 164 -5.07 14.10 37.47
C ILE A 164 -4.75 15.28 36.54
N GLN A 165 -3.82 16.13 36.96
CA GLN A 165 -3.45 17.35 36.24
C GLN A 165 -2.77 17.01 34.92
N GLY A 166 -3.19 17.69 33.82
CA GLY A 166 -2.60 17.46 32.50
C GLY A 166 -1.10 17.78 32.42
N VAL A 167 -0.60 18.66 33.29
CA VAL A 167 0.85 18.97 33.42
C VAL A 167 1.63 17.75 33.94
N GLU A 168 1.09 17.02 34.88
CA GLU A 168 1.69 15.83 35.49
C GLU A 168 1.76 14.71 34.45
N LEU A 169 0.65 14.45 33.73
CA LEU A 169 0.60 13.49 32.64
C LEU A 169 1.56 13.85 31.50
N ALA A 170 1.68 15.13 31.16
CA ALA A 170 2.62 15.59 30.17
C ALA A 170 4.09 15.25 30.53
N ARG A 171 4.45 15.39 31.81
CA ARG A 171 5.78 15.00 32.31
C ARG A 171 5.95 13.48 32.33
N GLN A 172 4.95 12.74 32.82
CA GLN A 172 5.00 11.27 32.91
C GLN A 172 5.22 10.61 31.56
N PHE A 173 4.51 11.08 30.52
CA PHE A 173 4.59 10.53 29.16
C PHE A 173 5.62 11.26 28.27
N ASP A 174 6.32 12.25 28.82
CA ASP A 174 7.28 13.09 28.09
C ASP A 174 6.71 13.63 26.77
N VAL A 175 5.51 14.24 26.86
CA VAL A 175 4.81 14.92 25.76
C VAL A 175 4.48 16.35 26.16
N SER A 176 4.12 17.18 25.17
CA SER A 176 3.72 18.56 25.46
C SER A 176 2.35 18.61 26.15
N GLN A 177 2.12 19.63 26.99
CA GLN A 177 0.83 19.88 27.61
C GLN A 177 -0.28 20.09 26.56
N SER A 178 0.05 20.67 25.41
CA SER A 178 -0.87 20.83 24.28
C SER A 178 -1.30 19.46 23.70
N CYS A 179 -0.42 18.46 23.72
CA CYS A 179 -0.76 17.09 23.31
C CYS A 179 -1.82 16.50 24.27
N ILE A 180 -1.62 16.60 25.58
CA ILE A 180 -2.60 16.14 26.59
C ILE A 180 -3.94 16.88 26.43
N SER A 181 -3.91 18.19 26.22
CA SER A 181 -5.13 19.00 25.98
C SER A 181 -5.86 18.54 24.72
N ALA A 182 -5.13 18.20 23.64
CA ALA A 182 -5.72 17.70 22.41
C ALA A 182 -6.33 16.30 22.56
N ILE A 183 -5.76 15.44 23.41
CA ILE A 183 -6.32 14.13 23.78
C ILE A 183 -7.60 14.34 24.60
N LYS A 184 -7.58 15.23 25.60
CA LYS A 184 -8.73 15.58 26.44
C LYS A 184 -9.93 16.07 25.62
N THR A 185 -9.69 16.90 24.62
CA THR A 185 -10.72 17.47 23.75
C THR A 185 -11.10 16.62 22.56
N GLY A 186 -10.49 15.44 22.36
CA GLY A 186 -10.73 14.56 21.22
C GLY A 186 -10.23 15.10 19.89
N ARG A 187 -9.44 16.19 19.85
CA ARG A 187 -8.84 16.69 18.61
C ARG A 187 -7.77 15.80 18.03
N THR A 188 -7.14 14.97 18.87
CA THR A 188 -6.22 13.91 18.45
C THR A 188 -6.65 12.59 19.08
N TYR A 189 -6.34 11.49 18.38
CA TYR A 189 -6.76 10.14 18.81
C TYR A 189 -8.29 10.02 18.98
N SER A 190 -9.08 10.75 18.18
CA SER A 190 -10.56 10.70 18.22
C SER A 190 -11.13 9.32 17.92
N TRP A 191 -10.32 8.44 17.36
CA TRP A 191 -10.60 7.08 16.97
C TRP A 191 -10.14 6.02 18.01
N ALA A 192 -9.48 6.42 19.07
CA ALA A 192 -8.98 5.54 20.18
C ALA A 192 -9.90 5.60 21.40
#